data_14ede8fe7c9071ad8b7129cc84cb4197
#
_entry.id   14ede8fe7c9071ad8b7129cc84cb4197
#
_cell.length_a   1.000
_cell.length_b   1.000
_cell.length_c   1.000
_cell.angle_alpha   90.00
_cell.angle_beta   90.00
_cell.angle_gamma   90.00
#
_symmetry.space_group_name_H-M   'P 1'
#
loop_
_entity.id
_entity.type
_entity.pdbx_description
1 polymer ?
#
loop_
_entity_poly.entity_id
_entity_poly.type
_entity_poly.pdbx_seq_one_letter_code
_entity_poly.pdbx_strand_id
1 'polypeptide(L)'
;MVRVLKLFRWLAVASAIAFFIDAPRMPADSAEMTPVRAAYIPVVTWLPAWIAKDKGFFERNGLNVSLTVTQNLSVLPGTLGRQFDFAPSTAPDLIKAVVGGIDVVAVAGQAIETKDNPSTHVIVRADSTIQSMQDLKGKVVATPTIGAIIHVSLLHTLKKNGVDPASIRAVEVPFPNMADQLKAGNVDAVEALEPFAGQLLAAGNRSLGDPLLEAGGDEVLYPFWISQSKWAESHRGVIEAWVASLEQAKEFIDANPGEARAVLAKYTRLPTPVVEKIPFPTYRFSLRTQDFAIWVTILKDLGQIATSVDESRLVVNFK
;
A
#
# COMPACT_ATOMS: atom_id res chain seq x y z
N MET A 1 35.00 103.90 11.37
CA MET A 1 33.58 104.14 11.00
C MET A 1 33.29 103.38 9.71
N VAL A 2 32.84 102.16 9.76
CA VAL A 2 32.22 101.47 8.62
C VAL A 2 31.31 100.35 9.15
N ARG A 3 30.07 100.41 8.81
CA ARG A 3 28.99 99.41 9.20
C ARG A 3 29.12 98.14 8.39
N VAL A 4 29.11 97.01 9.08
CA VAL A 4 29.01 95.65 8.49
C VAL A 4 27.55 95.27 8.35
N LEU A 5 27.13 94.89 7.10
CA LEU A 5 25.84 94.37 6.76
C LEU A 5 25.91 92.85 6.78
N LYS A 6 25.10 92.20 7.63
CA LYS A 6 25.00 90.74 7.68
C LYS A 6 23.87 90.33 6.75
N LEU A 7 24.16 89.56 5.70
CA LEU A 7 23.17 88.79 4.87
C LEU A 7 22.81 87.47 5.52
N PHE A 8 21.55 87.31 5.87
CA PHE A 8 20.99 86.02 6.27
C PHE A 8 20.62 85.23 5.01
N ARG A 9 21.22 84.04 4.79
CA ARG A 9 20.82 83.07 3.81
C ARG A 9 19.88 82.10 4.48
N TRP A 10 18.58 82.00 4.01
CA TRP A 10 17.67 80.97 4.37
C TRP A 10 17.94 79.74 3.54
N LEU A 11 18.26 78.61 4.17
CA LEU A 11 18.24 77.28 3.54
C LEU A 11 16.84 76.68 3.77
N ALA A 12 16.08 76.49 2.69
CA ALA A 12 14.87 75.73 2.70
C ALA A 12 15.23 74.24 2.63
N VAL A 13 15.00 73.47 3.70
CA VAL A 13 15.07 72.03 3.72
C VAL A 13 13.73 71.47 3.25
N ALA A 14 13.69 70.95 2.02
CA ALA A 14 12.52 70.20 1.51
C ALA A 14 12.54 68.79 2.07
N SER A 15 11.70 68.47 3.05
CA SER A 15 11.47 67.11 3.55
C SER A 15 10.56 66.39 2.55
N ALA A 16 11.10 65.47 1.78
CA ALA A 16 10.34 64.52 0.99
C ALA A 16 9.78 63.40 1.90
N ILE A 17 8.50 63.49 2.21
CA ILE A 17 7.77 62.41 2.89
C ILE A 17 7.45 61.36 1.82
N ALA A 18 8.20 60.24 1.83
CA ALA A 18 7.89 59.10 1.04
C ALA A 18 6.67 58.36 1.67
N PHE A 19 5.51 58.51 1.05
CA PHE A 19 4.37 57.64 1.34
C PHE A 19 4.68 56.23 0.84
N PHE A 20 5.03 55.33 1.75
CA PHE A 20 4.97 53.89 1.48
C PHE A 20 3.52 53.51 1.42
N ILE A 21 3.00 53.34 0.20
CA ILE A 21 1.70 52.73 -0.02
C ILE A 21 1.93 51.23 0.29
N ASP A 22 1.50 50.80 1.47
CA ASP A 22 1.35 49.38 1.82
C ASP A 22 0.30 48.83 0.86
N ALA A 23 0.75 48.19 -0.23
CA ALA A 23 -0.15 47.42 -1.09
C ALA A 23 -0.72 46.29 -0.24
N PRO A 24 -2.05 46.09 -0.21
CA PRO A 24 -2.61 44.97 0.50
C PRO A 24 -2.01 43.69 -0.09
N ARG A 25 -1.26 42.95 0.76
CA ARG A 25 -0.90 41.59 0.43
C ARG A 25 -2.20 40.83 0.25
N MET A 26 -2.54 40.52 -0.99
CA MET A 26 -3.57 39.53 -1.29
C MET A 26 -3.18 38.27 -0.48
N PRO A 27 -4.09 37.69 0.30
CA PRO A 27 -3.84 36.39 0.89
C PRO A 27 -3.47 35.46 -0.26
N ALA A 28 -2.35 34.76 -0.12
CA ALA A 28 -1.99 33.69 -1.05
C ALA A 28 -3.22 32.77 -1.10
N ASP A 29 -3.83 32.68 -2.26
CA ASP A 29 -4.92 31.78 -2.54
C ASP A 29 -4.44 30.42 -2.08
N SER A 30 -4.95 29.94 -0.95
CA SER A 30 -4.65 28.58 -0.50
C SER A 30 -5.32 27.68 -1.52
N ALA A 31 -4.55 27.21 -2.49
CA ALA A 31 -5.04 26.29 -3.49
C ALA A 31 -5.86 25.21 -2.77
N GLU A 32 -7.13 25.10 -3.13
CA GLU A 32 -8.05 24.15 -2.49
C GLU A 32 -7.50 22.75 -2.71
N MET A 33 -7.13 22.07 -1.61
CA MET A 33 -6.59 20.73 -1.68
C MET A 33 -7.65 19.76 -2.22
N THR A 34 -7.28 18.92 -3.16
CA THR A 34 -8.19 17.93 -3.72
C THR A 34 -8.50 16.84 -2.68
N PRO A 35 -9.77 16.64 -2.30
CA PRO A 35 -10.13 15.57 -1.38
C PRO A 35 -9.94 14.20 -2.03
N VAL A 36 -9.31 13.27 -1.30
CA VAL A 36 -9.06 11.89 -1.73
C VAL A 36 -9.41 10.93 -0.61
N ARG A 37 -10.26 9.96 -0.91
CA ARG A 37 -10.67 8.90 0.03
C ARG A 37 -9.94 7.62 -0.34
N ALA A 38 -9.14 7.08 0.56
CA ALA A 38 -8.40 5.85 0.32
C ALA A 38 -8.64 4.81 1.41
N ALA A 39 -8.85 3.56 1.01
CA ALA A 39 -8.87 2.41 1.91
C ALA A 39 -7.45 1.89 2.15
N TYR A 40 -7.21 1.22 3.28
CA TYR A 40 -5.96 0.51 3.55
C TYR A 40 -6.18 -0.71 4.45
N ILE A 41 -5.22 -1.65 4.45
CA ILE A 41 -5.15 -2.76 5.41
C ILE A 41 -4.03 -2.47 6.42
N PRO A 42 -4.20 -2.75 7.72
CA PRO A 42 -3.21 -2.40 8.74
C PRO A 42 -2.03 -3.38 8.78
N VAL A 43 -1.28 -3.47 7.68
CA VAL A 43 -0.04 -4.25 7.52
C VAL A 43 1.10 -3.36 7.04
N VAL A 44 2.33 -3.75 7.28
CA VAL A 44 3.53 -2.91 7.08
C VAL A 44 3.70 -2.41 5.64
N THR A 45 3.18 -3.12 4.65
CA THR A 45 3.26 -2.71 3.25
C THR A 45 2.61 -1.35 2.97
N TRP A 46 1.66 -0.88 3.81
CA TRP A 46 0.97 0.40 3.65
C TRP A 46 1.65 1.56 4.42
N LEU A 47 2.79 1.32 5.06
CA LEU A 47 3.52 2.32 5.83
C LEU A 47 3.80 3.62 5.06
N PRO A 48 4.18 3.63 3.76
CA PRO A 48 4.37 4.87 3.03
C PRO A 48 3.13 5.77 3.00
N ALA A 49 1.92 5.21 2.84
CA ALA A 49 0.69 6.00 2.86
C ALA A 49 0.41 6.61 4.24
N TRP A 50 0.72 5.90 5.32
CA TRP A 50 0.58 6.42 6.68
C TRP A 50 1.60 7.51 6.99
N ILE A 51 2.85 7.33 6.55
CA ILE A 51 3.90 8.35 6.65
C ILE A 51 3.50 9.59 5.83
N ALA A 52 3.04 9.41 4.59
CA ALA A 52 2.60 10.51 3.75
C ALA A 52 1.49 11.33 4.42
N LYS A 53 0.55 10.66 5.10
CA LYS A 53 -0.51 11.32 5.86
C LYS A 53 0.02 12.03 7.11
N ASP A 54 0.79 11.34 7.95
CA ASP A 54 1.24 11.87 9.24
C ASP A 54 2.30 12.97 9.10
N LYS A 55 3.10 12.95 8.04
CA LYS A 55 4.15 13.93 7.77
C LYS A 55 3.71 15.05 6.81
N GLY A 56 2.45 15.03 6.38
CA GLY A 56 1.89 16.08 5.52
C GLY A 56 2.41 16.05 4.08
N PHE A 57 2.88 14.89 3.57
CA PHE A 57 3.34 14.80 2.19
C PHE A 57 2.17 14.89 1.20
N PHE A 58 1.02 14.34 1.54
CA PHE A 58 -0.19 14.50 0.74
C PHE A 58 -0.61 15.97 0.64
N GLU A 59 -0.65 16.67 1.77
CA GLU A 59 -1.03 18.08 1.83
C GLU A 59 -0.07 18.97 1.04
N ARG A 60 1.26 18.69 1.10
CA ARG A 60 2.27 19.41 0.30
C ARG A 60 2.13 19.20 -1.20
N ASN A 61 1.57 18.06 -1.61
CA ASN A 61 1.26 17.76 -3.00
C ASN A 61 -0.19 18.10 -3.39
N GLY A 62 -0.89 18.93 -2.58
CA GLY A 62 -2.21 19.43 -2.89
C GLY A 62 -3.36 18.45 -2.64
N LEU A 63 -3.14 17.36 -1.88
CA LEU A 63 -4.15 16.36 -1.58
C LEU A 63 -4.62 16.43 -0.13
N ASN A 64 -5.94 16.42 0.07
CA ASN A 64 -6.56 16.24 1.39
C ASN A 64 -7.02 14.77 1.51
N VAL A 65 -6.14 13.91 2.01
CA VAL A 65 -6.35 12.45 2.05
C VAL A 65 -7.03 12.02 3.34
N SER A 66 -8.11 11.23 3.22
CA SER A 66 -8.68 10.45 4.31
C SER A 66 -8.36 8.96 4.12
N LEU A 67 -7.78 8.32 5.15
CA LEU A 67 -7.43 6.91 5.15
C LEU A 67 -8.44 6.13 6.00
N THR A 68 -9.06 5.09 5.42
CA THR A 68 -10.03 4.24 6.10
C THR A 68 -9.54 2.80 6.14
N VAL A 69 -9.52 2.20 7.34
CA VAL A 69 -9.11 0.80 7.50
C VAL A 69 -10.16 -0.14 6.93
N THR A 70 -9.70 -1.18 6.23
CA THR A 70 -10.51 -2.30 5.74
C THR A 70 -9.84 -3.63 6.07
N GLN A 71 -10.56 -4.73 5.94
CA GLN A 71 -10.02 -6.07 6.22
C GLN A 71 -10.22 -7.06 5.06
N ASN A 72 -11.05 -6.73 4.08
CA ASN A 72 -11.36 -7.60 2.94
C ASN A 72 -11.08 -6.88 1.62
N LEU A 73 -10.13 -7.41 0.85
CA LEU A 73 -9.71 -6.86 -0.45
C LEU A 73 -10.74 -7.12 -1.56
N SER A 74 -11.39 -8.26 -1.55
CA SER A 74 -12.22 -8.72 -2.68
C SER A 74 -13.45 -7.85 -2.94
N VAL A 75 -13.93 -7.11 -1.92
CA VAL A 75 -15.09 -6.20 -2.07
C VAL A 75 -14.70 -4.81 -2.57
N LEU A 76 -13.42 -4.43 -2.48
CA LEU A 76 -12.96 -3.07 -2.72
C LEU A 76 -13.14 -2.58 -4.15
N PRO A 77 -12.92 -3.39 -5.21
CA PRO A 77 -13.17 -2.93 -6.58
C PRO A 77 -14.59 -2.39 -6.78
N GLY A 78 -15.59 -3.00 -6.13
CA GLY A 78 -16.99 -2.55 -6.20
C GLY A 78 -17.31 -1.28 -5.39
N THR A 79 -16.38 -0.77 -4.58
CA THR A 79 -16.58 0.43 -3.75
C THR A 79 -16.01 1.69 -4.39
N LEU A 80 -15.17 1.54 -5.42
CA LEU A 80 -14.52 2.64 -6.12
C LEU A 80 -15.53 3.55 -6.82
N GLY A 81 -15.26 4.86 -6.79
CA GLY A 81 -16.16 5.90 -7.29
C GLY A 81 -17.34 6.21 -6.39
N ARG A 82 -17.63 5.41 -5.35
CA ARG A 82 -18.70 5.67 -4.37
C ARG A 82 -18.14 5.98 -2.97
N GLN A 83 -17.36 5.04 -2.41
CA GLN A 83 -16.80 5.16 -1.06
C GLN A 83 -15.34 5.61 -1.11
N PHE A 84 -14.57 5.11 -2.06
CA PHE A 84 -13.15 5.35 -2.19
C PHE A 84 -12.80 5.81 -3.60
N ASP A 85 -11.75 6.62 -3.68
CA ASP A 85 -11.09 7.03 -4.92
C ASP A 85 -9.88 6.13 -5.18
N PHE A 86 -9.18 5.72 -4.11
CA PHE A 86 -8.13 4.70 -4.14
C PHE A 86 -8.43 3.56 -3.18
N ALA A 87 -8.12 2.34 -3.59
CA ALA A 87 -8.23 1.17 -2.74
C ALA A 87 -7.03 0.22 -2.94
N PRO A 88 -6.67 -0.57 -1.91
CA PRO A 88 -5.69 -1.64 -2.07
C PRO A 88 -6.26 -2.76 -2.95
N SER A 89 -5.38 -3.38 -3.74
CA SER A 89 -5.70 -4.57 -4.52
C SER A 89 -4.47 -5.45 -4.70
N THR A 90 -4.72 -6.64 -5.21
CA THR A 90 -3.70 -7.58 -5.68
C THR A 90 -3.99 -8.00 -7.10
N ALA A 91 -3.00 -8.57 -7.81
CA ALA A 91 -3.20 -8.91 -9.22
C ALA A 91 -4.39 -9.86 -9.45
N PRO A 92 -4.61 -10.94 -8.67
CA PRO A 92 -5.78 -11.78 -8.85
C PRO A 92 -7.12 -11.05 -8.64
N ASP A 93 -7.22 -10.15 -7.66
CA ASP A 93 -8.45 -9.39 -7.40
C ASP A 93 -8.77 -8.43 -8.55
N LEU A 94 -7.75 -7.67 -9.01
CA LEU A 94 -7.90 -6.77 -10.14
C LEU A 94 -8.28 -7.51 -11.43
N ILE A 95 -7.57 -8.60 -11.76
CA ILE A 95 -7.82 -9.39 -12.97
C ILE A 95 -9.25 -9.93 -12.96
N LYS A 96 -9.69 -10.53 -11.85
CA LYS A 96 -11.07 -11.05 -11.72
C LYS A 96 -12.11 -9.94 -11.79
N ALA A 97 -11.86 -8.78 -11.20
CA ALA A 97 -12.75 -7.63 -11.28
C ALA A 97 -12.91 -7.16 -12.74
N VAL A 98 -11.81 -7.01 -13.48
CA VAL A 98 -11.83 -6.60 -14.89
C VAL A 98 -12.49 -7.66 -15.78
N VAL A 99 -12.20 -8.95 -15.59
CA VAL A 99 -12.88 -10.05 -16.30
C VAL A 99 -14.37 -10.06 -15.99
N GLY A 100 -14.77 -9.73 -14.76
CA GLY A 100 -16.16 -9.57 -14.33
C GLY A 100 -16.84 -8.29 -14.83
N GLY A 101 -16.15 -7.42 -15.60
CA GLY A 101 -16.70 -6.21 -16.18
C GLY A 101 -16.71 -5.00 -15.24
N ILE A 102 -15.99 -5.04 -14.11
CA ILE A 102 -15.85 -3.90 -13.22
C ILE A 102 -14.81 -2.94 -13.83
N ASP A 103 -15.17 -1.64 -13.90
CA ASP A 103 -14.35 -0.58 -14.46
C ASP A 103 -13.29 -0.12 -13.44
N VAL A 104 -12.16 -0.84 -13.39
CA VAL A 104 -11.06 -0.58 -12.44
C VAL A 104 -9.70 -0.79 -13.09
N VAL A 105 -8.70 -0.07 -12.58
CA VAL A 105 -7.32 -0.09 -13.11
C VAL A 105 -6.32 0.12 -11.96
N ALA A 106 -5.13 -0.48 -12.07
CA ALA A 106 -4.01 -0.20 -11.18
C ALA A 106 -3.42 1.18 -11.50
N VAL A 107 -3.21 2.01 -10.47
CA VAL A 107 -2.78 3.42 -10.61
C VAL A 107 -1.42 3.69 -9.96
N ALA A 108 -1.02 2.92 -8.95
CA ALA A 108 0.30 3.02 -8.33
C ALA A 108 0.67 1.69 -7.68
N GLY A 109 1.93 1.29 -7.77
CA GLY A 109 2.47 0.19 -6.98
C GLY A 109 2.51 0.54 -5.48
N GLN A 110 2.87 -0.42 -4.65
CA GLN A 110 3.04 -0.18 -3.22
C GLN A 110 4.27 -0.90 -2.67
N ALA A 111 4.31 -2.22 -2.72
CA ALA A 111 5.42 -3.01 -2.24
C ALA A 111 5.71 -4.18 -3.18
N ILE A 112 6.94 -4.67 -3.12
CA ILE A 112 7.37 -5.88 -3.79
C ILE A 112 7.85 -6.89 -2.77
N GLU A 113 7.46 -8.13 -2.94
CA GLU A 113 8.05 -9.29 -2.27
C GLU A 113 9.33 -9.66 -2.98
N THR A 114 10.40 -9.93 -2.21
CA THR A 114 11.69 -10.33 -2.75
C THR A 114 12.31 -11.44 -1.92
N LYS A 115 13.19 -12.24 -2.51
CA LYS A 115 13.90 -13.32 -1.80
C LYS A 115 14.77 -12.82 -0.65
N ASP A 116 15.32 -11.62 -0.77
CA ASP A 116 16.20 -11.03 0.25
C ASP A 116 15.44 -10.50 1.47
N ASN A 117 14.15 -10.23 1.29
CA ASN A 117 13.28 -9.70 2.33
C ASN A 117 11.87 -10.29 2.23
N PRO A 118 11.71 -11.61 2.49
CA PRO A 118 10.41 -12.26 2.44
C PRO A 118 9.52 -11.78 3.59
N SER A 119 8.29 -11.47 3.27
CA SER A 119 7.31 -10.97 4.24
C SER A 119 6.08 -11.86 4.38
N THR A 120 5.91 -12.83 3.46
CA THR A 120 4.76 -13.72 3.35
C THR A 120 5.15 -15.14 3.72
N HIS A 121 4.35 -15.81 4.55
CA HIS A 121 4.64 -17.17 5.00
C HIS A 121 3.40 -18.01 5.16
N VAL A 122 3.49 -19.31 4.83
CA VAL A 122 2.57 -20.33 5.37
C VAL A 122 3.15 -20.86 6.67
N ILE A 123 2.43 -20.69 7.77
CA ILE A 123 2.93 -20.98 9.13
C ILE A 123 2.06 -22.06 9.78
N VAL A 124 2.73 -23.03 10.41
CA VAL A 124 2.13 -24.10 11.21
C VAL A 124 2.64 -24.04 12.64
N ARG A 125 1.90 -24.65 13.59
CA ARG A 125 2.38 -24.77 14.98
C ARG A 125 3.73 -25.51 15.07
N ALA A 126 4.49 -25.18 16.10
CA ALA A 126 5.79 -25.83 16.37
C ALA A 126 5.67 -27.37 16.51
N ASP A 127 4.60 -27.84 17.13
CA ASP A 127 4.31 -29.26 17.38
C ASP A 127 3.55 -29.96 16.24
N SER A 128 3.27 -29.24 15.14
CA SER A 128 2.55 -29.79 13.99
C SER A 128 3.35 -30.90 13.27
N THR A 129 2.66 -31.93 12.84
CA THR A 129 3.20 -32.99 11.99
C THR A 129 3.35 -32.57 10.53
N ILE A 130 2.79 -31.42 10.14
CA ILE A 130 2.91 -30.85 8.80
C ILE A 130 4.33 -30.33 8.61
N GLN A 131 5.10 -30.88 7.66
CA GLN A 131 6.49 -30.53 7.43
C GLN A 131 6.69 -29.80 6.09
N SER A 132 5.73 -29.91 5.17
CA SER A 132 5.82 -29.37 3.81
C SER A 132 4.47 -28.90 3.32
N MET A 133 4.44 -28.19 2.18
CA MET A 133 3.18 -27.78 1.50
C MET A 133 2.33 -29.00 1.10
N GLN A 134 2.94 -30.14 0.78
CA GLN A 134 2.24 -31.37 0.42
C GLN A 134 1.40 -31.93 1.59
N ASP A 135 1.84 -31.72 2.83
CA ASP A 135 1.12 -32.20 4.02
C ASP A 135 -0.12 -31.36 4.34
N LEU A 136 -0.36 -30.27 3.61
CA LEU A 136 -1.57 -29.46 3.73
C LEU A 136 -2.80 -30.14 3.13
N LYS A 137 -2.65 -31.24 2.39
CA LYS A 137 -3.79 -32.02 1.86
C LYS A 137 -4.75 -32.41 2.98
N GLY A 138 -6.03 -32.06 2.83
CA GLY A 138 -7.08 -32.33 3.81
C GLY A 138 -7.08 -31.40 5.02
N LYS A 139 -6.20 -30.38 5.06
CA LYS A 139 -6.04 -29.45 6.19
C LYS A 139 -6.89 -28.21 6.06
N VAL A 140 -7.08 -27.54 7.19
CA VAL A 140 -7.74 -26.24 7.30
C VAL A 140 -6.68 -25.16 7.27
N VAL A 141 -6.73 -24.29 6.27
CA VAL A 141 -5.76 -23.20 6.11
C VAL A 141 -6.48 -21.85 6.24
N ALA A 142 -6.05 -21.04 7.17
CA ALA A 142 -6.54 -19.67 7.29
C ALA A 142 -5.84 -18.77 6.27
N THR A 143 -6.64 -18.02 5.53
CA THR A 143 -6.19 -16.98 4.60
C THR A 143 -6.84 -15.65 4.93
N PRO A 144 -6.19 -14.49 4.71
CA PRO A 144 -6.82 -13.19 5.00
C PRO A 144 -8.00 -12.89 4.08
N THR A 145 -7.93 -13.36 2.83
CA THR A 145 -8.97 -13.15 1.81
C THR A 145 -8.93 -14.30 0.80
N ILE A 146 -9.99 -15.08 0.71
CA ILE A 146 -10.10 -16.17 -0.26
C ILE A 146 -10.07 -15.60 -1.68
N GLY A 147 -9.16 -16.16 -2.50
CA GLY A 147 -8.98 -15.76 -3.90
C GLY A 147 -8.09 -14.53 -4.11
N ALA A 148 -7.59 -13.87 -3.06
CA ALA A 148 -6.55 -12.86 -3.19
C ALA A 148 -5.17 -13.50 -3.40
N ILE A 149 -4.14 -12.67 -3.64
CA ILE A 149 -2.84 -13.13 -4.14
C ILE A 149 -2.17 -14.19 -3.26
N ILE A 150 -2.21 -14.04 -1.94
CA ILE A 150 -1.57 -14.99 -1.00
C ILE A 150 -2.21 -16.36 -1.14
N HIS A 151 -3.56 -16.41 -1.10
CA HIS A 151 -4.31 -17.67 -1.27
C HIS A 151 -4.12 -18.28 -2.66
N VAL A 152 -4.18 -17.47 -3.74
CA VAL A 152 -3.96 -17.97 -5.11
C VAL A 152 -2.54 -18.51 -5.28
N SER A 153 -1.55 -17.90 -4.66
CA SER A 153 -0.17 -18.38 -4.64
C SER A 153 -0.05 -19.75 -3.99
N LEU A 154 -0.68 -19.95 -2.83
CA LEU A 154 -0.71 -21.26 -2.17
C LEU A 154 -1.38 -22.32 -3.05
N LEU A 155 -2.54 -22.02 -3.64
CA LEU A 155 -3.23 -22.96 -4.54
C LEU A 155 -2.34 -23.35 -5.74
N HIS A 156 -1.64 -22.39 -6.32
CA HIS A 156 -0.68 -22.63 -7.41
C HIS A 156 0.48 -23.52 -6.95
N THR A 157 1.09 -23.19 -5.81
CA THR A 157 2.19 -23.97 -5.20
C THR A 157 1.76 -25.41 -4.90
N LEU A 158 0.55 -25.62 -4.35
CA LEU A 158 0.00 -26.95 -4.12
C LEU A 158 -0.13 -27.73 -5.43
N LYS A 159 -0.73 -27.13 -6.45
CA LYS A 159 -0.90 -27.77 -7.77
C LYS A 159 0.44 -28.12 -8.40
N LYS A 160 1.42 -27.22 -8.36
CA LYS A 160 2.79 -27.43 -8.85
C LYS A 160 3.48 -28.60 -8.14
N ASN A 161 3.17 -28.80 -6.86
CA ASN A 161 3.70 -29.91 -6.04
C ASN A 161 2.82 -31.19 -6.10
N GLY A 162 1.90 -31.30 -7.05
CA GLY A 162 1.07 -32.48 -7.25
C GLY A 162 -0.06 -32.65 -6.23
N VAL A 163 -0.40 -31.60 -5.47
CA VAL A 163 -1.51 -31.59 -4.52
C VAL A 163 -2.69 -30.89 -5.19
N ASP A 164 -3.87 -31.54 -5.17
CA ASP A 164 -5.11 -30.91 -5.63
C ASP A 164 -5.42 -29.70 -4.74
N PRO A 165 -5.48 -28.47 -5.30
CA PRO A 165 -5.83 -27.27 -4.54
C PRO A 165 -7.19 -27.35 -3.83
N ALA A 166 -8.15 -28.12 -4.37
CA ALA A 166 -9.45 -28.35 -3.75
C ALA A 166 -9.38 -29.24 -2.51
N SER A 167 -8.25 -29.90 -2.26
CA SER A 167 -8.06 -30.77 -1.09
C SER A 167 -7.85 -30.02 0.21
N ILE A 168 -7.51 -28.73 0.20
CA ILE A 168 -7.46 -27.89 1.41
C ILE A 168 -8.82 -27.26 1.68
N ARG A 169 -9.11 -26.98 2.94
CA ARG A 169 -10.25 -26.16 3.34
C ARG A 169 -9.76 -24.76 3.73
N ALA A 170 -9.84 -23.82 2.80
CA ALA A 170 -9.55 -22.43 3.10
C ALA A 170 -10.66 -21.79 3.96
N VAL A 171 -10.27 -20.99 4.96
CA VAL A 171 -11.18 -20.20 5.79
C VAL A 171 -10.65 -18.77 5.90
N GLU A 172 -11.53 -17.78 5.80
CA GLU A 172 -11.12 -16.38 5.96
C GLU A 172 -10.94 -16.05 7.44
N VAL A 173 -9.72 -15.59 7.76
CA VAL A 173 -9.35 -15.12 9.10
C VAL A 173 -8.53 -13.84 8.95
N PRO A 174 -8.98 -12.70 9.49
CA PRO A 174 -8.17 -11.48 9.50
C PRO A 174 -6.81 -11.71 10.19
N PHE A 175 -5.76 -11.10 9.66
CA PHE A 175 -4.38 -11.27 10.17
C PHE A 175 -4.24 -11.18 11.70
N PRO A 176 -4.85 -10.19 12.41
CA PRO A 176 -4.72 -10.10 13.87
C PRO A 176 -5.25 -11.31 14.62
N ASN A 177 -6.16 -12.09 14.02
CA ASN A 177 -6.82 -13.23 14.67
C ASN A 177 -6.14 -14.56 14.37
N MET A 178 -5.20 -14.61 13.40
CA MET A 178 -4.59 -15.86 12.94
C MET A 178 -3.82 -16.60 14.02
N ALA A 179 -3.10 -15.88 14.88
CA ALA A 179 -2.34 -16.47 15.97
C ALA A 179 -3.22 -17.24 16.95
N ASP A 180 -4.36 -16.67 17.31
CA ASP A 180 -5.31 -17.32 18.24
C ASP A 180 -5.99 -18.53 17.58
N GLN A 181 -6.37 -18.44 16.29
CA GLN A 181 -6.97 -19.56 15.57
C GLN A 181 -5.99 -20.74 15.42
N LEU A 182 -4.72 -20.44 15.10
CA LEU A 182 -3.67 -21.45 14.98
C LEU A 182 -3.38 -22.11 16.35
N LYS A 183 -3.24 -21.30 17.39
CA LYS A 183 -2.99 -21.78 18.76
C LYS A 183 -4.13 -22.64 19.31
N ALA A 184 -5.38 -22.26 19.03
CA ALA A 184 -6.56 -23.02 19.43
C ALA A 184 -6.74 -24.32 18.64
N GLY A 185 -6.01 -24.55 17.54
CA GLY A 185 -6.17 -25.70 16.65
C GLY A 185 -7.42 -25.64 15.78
N ASN A 186 -8.06 -24.48 15.66
CA ASN A 186 -9.20 -24.26 14.77
C ASN A 186 -8.77 -24.29 13.30
N VAL A 187 -7.51 -24.01 13.03
CA VAL A 187 -6.84 -24.12 11.74
C VAL A 187 -5.52 -24.88 11.90
N ASP A 188 -5.08 -25.56 10.84
CA ASP A 188 -3.85 -26.34 10.81
C ASP A 188 -2.65 -25.46 10.39
N ALA A 189 -2.90 -24.50 9.53
CA ALA A 189 -1.93 -23.54 9.01
C ALA A 189 -2.56 -22.15 8.80
N VAL A 190 -1.73 -21.12 8.73
CA VAL A 190 -2.13 -19.76 8.41
C VAL A 190 -1.24 -19.17 7.32
N GLU A 191 -1.84 -18.42 6.40
CA GLU A 191 -1.14 -17.59 5.42
C GLU A 191 -0.95 -16.18 6.00
N ALA A 192 0.21 -15.94 6.58
CA ALA A 192 0.50 -14.72 7.31
C ALA A 192 1.49 -13.81 6.56
N LEU A 193 1.36 -12.53 6.83
CA LEU A 193 2.15 -11.43 6.30
C LEU A 193 2.71 -10.61 7.46
N GLU A 194 3.87 -9.97 7.27
CA GLU A 194 4.40 -9.04 8.28
C GLU A 194 3.40 -7.91 8.61
N PRO A 195 3.23 -7.55 9.89
CA PRO A 195 4.00 -7.96 11.07
C PRO A 195 3.54 -9.26 11.76
N PHE A 196 2.46 -9.86 11.32
CA PHE A 196 1.83 -11.02 12.00
C PHE A 196 2.62 -12.31 11.77
N ALA A 197 3.27 -12.45 10.61
CA ALA A 197 4.16 -13.58 10.35
C ALA A 197 5.33 -13.62 11.35
N GLY A 198 6.02 -12.51 11.53
CA GLY A 198 7.13 -12.40 12.49
C GLY A 198 6.71 -12.67 13.93
N GLN A 199 5.50 -12.24 14.34
CA GLN A 199 4.96 -12.57 15.67
C GLN A 199 4.74 -14.08 15.84
N LEU A 200 4.17 -14.75 14.84
CA LEU A 200 3.94 -16.19 14.85
C LEU A 200 5.27 -16.96 14.92
N LEU A 201 6.26 -16.55 14.12
CA LEU A 201 7.58 -17.17 14.11
C LEU A 201 8.33 -16.94 15.44
N ALA A 202 8.26 -15.73 16.00
CA ALA A 202 8.84 -15.42 17.30
C ALA A 202 8.19 -16.22 18.46
N ALA A 203 6.92 -16.63 18.31
CA ALA A 203 6.23 -17.51 19.23
C ALA A 203 6.62 -19.01 19.07
N GLY A 204 7.59 -19.31 18.21
CA GLY A 204 8.14 -20.67 18.00
C GLY A 204 7.40 -21.48 16.93
N ASN A 205 6.42 -20.90 16.21
CA ASN A 205 5.80 -21.58 15.10
C ASN A 205 6.78 -21.70 13.91
N ARG A 206 6.47 -22.56 12.94
CA ARG A 206 7.36 -22.86 11.81
C ARG A 206 6.78 -22.40 10.50
N SER A 207 7.61 -21.78 9.65
CA SER A 207 7.28 -21.50 8.25
C SER A 207 7.46 -22.76 7.39
N LEU A 208 6.54 -22.99 6.48
CA LEU A 208 6.64 -23.97 5.41
C LEU A 208 7.22 -23.38 4.12
N GLY A 209 7.40 -22.06 4.06
CA GLY A 209 7.90 -21.33 2.90
C GLY A 209 7.02 -20.15 2.52
N ASP A 210 7.37 -19.51 1.41
CA ASP A 210 6.70 -18.37 0.81
C ASP A 210 6.09 -18.74 -0.55
N PRO A 211 4.79 -19.08 -0.61
CA PRO A 211 4.13 -19.43 -1.85
C PRO A 211 4.08 -18.28 -2.85
N LEU A 212 4.14 -17.02 -2.39
CA LEU A 212 4.06 -15.84 -3.25
C LEU A 212 5.29 -15.76 -4.16
N LEU A 213 6.48 -15.96 -3.61
CA LEU A 213 7.72 -16.03 -4.39
C LEU A 213 7.79 -17.30 -5.24
N GLU A 214 7.29 -18.42 -4.74
CA GLU A 214 7.25 -19.67 -5.52
C GLU A 214 6.35 -19.56 -6.76
N ALA A 215 5.27 -18.80 -6.66
CA ALA A 215 4.33 -18.56 -7.76
C ALA A 215 4.80 -17.46 -8.71
N GLY A 216 5.25 -16.33 -8.18
CA GLY A 216 5.49 -15.11 -8.96
C GLY A 216 6.95 -14.87 -9.35
N GLY A 217 7.91 -15.64 -8.81
CA GLY A 217 9.35 -15.51 -9.09
C GLY A 217 10.10 -14.66 -8.07
N ASP A 218 11.24 -14.10 -8.49
CA ASP A 218 12.20 -13.46 -7.58
C ASP A 218 11.75 -12.08 -7.06
N GLU A 219 10.83 -11.44 -7.78
CA GLU A 219 10.26 -10.13 -7.44
C GLU A 219 8.77 -10.13 -7.79
N VAL A 220 7.91 -9.93 -6.81
CA VAL A 220 6.45 -9.91 -6.99
C VAL A 220 5.88 -8.60 -6.51
N LEU A 221 5.23 -7.84 -7.40
CA LEU A 221 4.45 -6.66 -7.01
C LEU A 221 3.21 -7.11 -6.23
N TYR A 222 3.14 -6.72 -4.98
CA TYR A 222 1.97 -6.92 -4.15
C TYR A 222 2.13 -6.12 -2.83
N PRO A 223 1.12 -5.46 -2.35
CA PRO A 223 -0.07 -5.00 -3.05
C PRO A 223 0.21 -3.75 -3.91
N PHE A 224 -0.86 -3.18 -4.45
CA PHE A 224 -0.83 -1.94 -5.20
C PHE A 224 -2.16 -1.18 -5.05
N TRP A 225 -2.21 0.05 -5.55
CA TRP A 225 -3.39 0.91 -5.53
C TRP A 225 -4.20 0.77 -6.82
N ILE A 226 -5.51 0.67 -6.67
CA ILE A 226 -6.46 0.71 -7.78
C ILE A 226 -7.39 1.91 -7.67
N SER A 227 -7.94 2.31 -8.80
CA SER A 227 -8.99 3.33 -8.92
C SER A 227 -9.99 2.92 -10.00
N GLN A 228 -11.13 3.61 -10.09
CA GLN A 228 -12.02 3.47 -11.23
C GLN A 228 -11.34 4.03 -12.48
N SER A 229 -11.35 3.29 -13.61
CA SER A 229 -10.59 3.65 -14.82
C SER A 229 -10.96 5.03 -15.35
N LYS A 230 -12.26 5.32 -15.47
CA LYS A 230 -12.75 6.63 -15.93
C LYS A 230 -12.34 7.77 -14.99
N TRP A 231 -12.34 7.53 -13.69
CA TRP A 231 -11.88 8.52 -12.73
C TRP A 231 -10.37 8.76 -12.88
N ALA A 232 -9.58 7.70 -12.99
CA ALA A 232 -8.13 7.78 -13.17
C ALA A 232 -7.74 8.57 -14.42
N GLU A 233 -8.43 8.36 -15.55
CA GLU A 233 -8.20 9.08 -16.81
C GLU A 233 -8.41 10.60 -16.66
N SER A 234 -9.42 11.02 -15.88
CA SER A 234 -9.76 12.44 -15.67
C SER A 234 -8.99 13.09 -14.51
N HIS A 235 -8.29 12.31 -13.66
CA HIS A 235 -7.60 12.80 -12.46
C HIS A 235 -6.10 12.46 -12.45
N ARG A 236 -5.46 12.49 -13.62
CA ARG A 236 -4.04 12.21 -13.79
C ARG A 236 -3.16 12.94 -12.75
N GLY A 237 -3.37 14.25 -12.58
CA GLY A 237 -2.60 15.06 -11.64
C GLY A 237 -2.76 14.60 -10.18
N VAL A 238 -3.91 14.06 -9.81
CA VAL A 238 -4.13 13.48 -8.47
C VAL A 238 -3.31 12.20 -8.28
N ILE A 239 -3.25 11.35 -9.31
CA ILE A 239 -2.46 10.12 -9.26
C ILE A 239 -0.96 10.45 -9.22
N GLU A 240 -0.49 11.42 -10.00
CA GLU A 240 0.90 11.89 -9.98
C GLU A 240 1.27 12.47 -8.59
N ALA A 241 0.40 13.28 -7.99
CA ALA A 241 0.58 13.83 -6.64
C ALA A 241 0.57 12.73 -5.56
N TRP A 242 -0.30 11.71 -5.72
CA TRP A 242 -0.33 10.53 -4.86
C TRP A 242 1.00 9.77 -4.90
N VAL A 243 1.49 9.42 -6.08
CA VAL A 243 2.77 8.72 -6.25
C VAL A 243 3.93 9.54 -5.69
N ALA A 244 3.99 10.85 -5.99
CA ALA A 244 5.03 11.75 -5.44
C ALA A 244 5.01 11.76 -3.91
N SER A 245 3.82 11.74 -3.30
CA SER A 245 3.70 11.67 -1.83
C SER A 245 4.21 10.36 -1.24
N LEU A 246 3.98 9.25 -1.94
CA LEU A 246 4.48 7.93 -1.52
C LEU A 246 6.01 7.83 -1.68
N GLU A 247 6.59 8.40 -2.76
CA GLU A 247 8.05 8.46 -2.95
C GLU A 247 8.71 9.28 -1.84
N GLN A 248 8.17 10.46 -1.49
CA GLN A 248 8.65 11.27 -0.37
C GLN A 248 8.54 10.52 0.96
N ALA A 249 7.49 9.73 1.14
CA ALA A 249 7.31 8.90 2.32
C ALA A 249 8.33 7.77 2.39
N LYS A 250 8.68 7.15 1.26
CA LYS A 250 9.74 6.14 1.18
C LYS A 250 11.09 6.74 1.56
N GLU A 251 11.45 7.89 0.98
CA GLU A 251 12.69 8.61 1.34
C GLU A 251 12.74 8.93 2.84
N PHE A 252 11.60 9.34 3.41
CA PHE A 252 11.50 9.58 4.85
C PHE A 252 11.72 8.31 5.68
N ILE A 253 11.14 7.17 5.28
CA ILE A 253 11.30 5.87 5.95
C ILE A 253 12.77 5.46 5.97
N ASP A 254 13.45 5.60 4.82
CA ASP A 254 14.86 5.24 4.66
C ASP A 254 15.77 6.14 5.54
N ALA A 255 15.47 7.43 5.62
CA ALA A 255 16.25 8.40 6.40
C ALA A 255 15.92 8.40 7.92
N ASN A 256 14.70 8.02 8.31
CA ASN A 256 14.19 8.15 9.68
C ASN A 256 13.49 6.85 10.15
N PRO A 257 14.19 5.71 10.18
CA PRO A 257 13.55 4.41 10.47
C PRO A 257 12.91 4.36 11.86
N GLY A 258 13.45 5.08 12.85
CA GLY A 258 12.85 5.14 14.20
C GLY A 258 11.48 5.83 14.22
N GLU A 259 11.34 6.97 13.52
CA GLU A 259 10.05 7.66 13.40
C GLU A 259 9.06 6.86 12.55
N ALA A 260 9.53 6.20 11.50
CA ALA A 260 8.72 5.31 10.67
C ALA A 260 8.12 4.15 11.51
N ARG A 261 8.90 3.58 12.45
CA ARG A 261 8.44 2.56 13.39
C ARG A 261 7.37 3.10 14.36
N ALA A 262 7.51 4.34 14.82
CA ALA A 262 6.49 4.97 15.65
C ALA A 262 5.15 5.12 14.90
N VAL A 263 5.19 5.49 13.61
CA VAL A 263 3.99 5.53 12.75
C VAL A 263 3.44 4.14 12.52
N LEU A 264 4.29 3.13 12.27
CA LEU A 264 3.86 1.74 12.15
C LEU A 264 3.12 1.27 13.40
N ALA A 265 3.65 1.53 14.60
CA ALA A 265 2.99 1.21 15.88
C ALA A 265 1.62 1.88 16.01
N LYS A 266 1.51 3.17 15.63
CA LYS A 266 0.26 3.93 15.67
C LYS A 266 -0.85 3.29 14.84
N TYR A 267 -0.56 2.90 13.60
CA TYR A 267 -1.56 2.40 12.65
C TYR A 267 -1.87 0.92 12.83
N THR A 268 -0.89 0.11 13.26
CA THR A 268 -1.09 -1.31 13.53
C THR A 268 -1.54 -1.62 14.96
N ARG A 269 -1.37 -0.66 15.89
CA ARG A 269 -1.59 -0.82 17.35
C ARG A 269 -0.71 -1.90 17.98
N LEU A 270 0.41 -2.22 17.35
CA LEU A 270 1.38 -3.18 17.88
C LEU A 270 2.29 -2.53 18.93
N PRO A 271 2.73 -3.29 19.95
CA PRO A 271 3.69 -2.80 20.93
C PRO A 271 5.03 -2.42 20.28
N THR A 272 5.67 -1.36 20.78
CA THR A 272 6.96 -0.89 20.26
C THR A 272 8.03 -2.00 20.14
N PRO A 273 8.24 -2.91 21.13
CA PRO A 273 9.23 -3.97 20.99
C PRO A 273 8.94 -4.96 19.84
N VAL A 274 7.69 -5.05 19.39
CA VAL A 274 7.30 -5.84 18.23
C VAL A 274 7.67 -5.11 16.95
N VAL A 275 7.24 -3.85 16.81
CA VAL A 275 7.51 -3.07 15.58
C VAL A 275 9.00 -2.81 15.34
N GLU A 276 9.83 -2.79 16.38
CA GLU A 276 11.29 -2.65 16.26
C GLU A 276 11.94 -3.79 15.46
N LYS A 277 11.35 -4.97 15.49
CA LYS A 277 11.86 -6.17 14.84
C LYS A 277 11.29 -6.40 13.44
N ILE A 278 10.24 -5.67 13.03
CA ILE A 278 9.60 -5.85 11.74
C ILE A 278 10.53 -5.30 10.64
N PRO A 279 10.90 -6.09 9.63
CA PRO A 279 11.60 -5.58 8.46
C PRO A 279 10.67 -4.66 7.66
N PHE A 280 11.20 -3.57 7.12
CA PHE A 280 10.45 -2.76 6.17
C PHE A 280 10.46 -3.44 4.80
N PRO A 281 9.31 -3.52 4.12
CA PRO A 281 9.23 -4.05 2.76
C PRO A 281 10.04 -3.20 1.78
N THR A 282 10.38 -3.77 0.65
CA THR A 282 10.84 -3.02 -0.51
C THR A 282 9.64 -2.32 -1.16
N TYR A 283 9.68 -0.99 -1.27
CA TYR A 283 8.60 -0.20 -1.86
C TYR A 283 8.92 0.14 -3.31
N ARG A 284 7.94 -0.03 -4.19
CA ARG A 284 7.99 0.36 -5.61
C ARG A 284 6.62 0.88 -6.02
N PHE A 285 6.57 2.14 -6.41
CA PHE A 285 5.29 2.79 -6.79
C PHE A 285 5.04 2.82 -8.28
N SER A 286 6.06 2.52 -9.10
CA SER A 286 5.87 2.28 -10.53
C SER A 286 5.17 0.95 -10.80
N LEU A 287 4.38 0.91 -11.88
CA LEU A 287 3.69 -0.28 -12.38
C LEU A 287 4.30 -0.70 -13.71
N ARG A 288 4.39 -2.01 -13.91
CA ARG A 288 4.80 -2.62 -15.19
C ARG A 288 3.72 -3.61 -15.62
N THR A 289 3.36 -3.64 -16.88
CA THR A 289 2.37 -4.58 -17.42
C THR A 289 2.73 -6.04 -17.12
N GLN A 290 4.02 -6.35 -17.15
CA GLN A 290 4.55 -7.67 -16.81
C GLN A 290 4.29 -8.13 -15.37
N ASP A 291 4.04 -7.20 -14.44
CA ASP A 291 3.71 -7.54 -13.05
C ASP A 291 2.39 -8.34 -12.95
N PHE A 292 1.57 -8.33 -13.98
CA PHE A 292 0.24 -8.97 -14.02
C PHE A 292 0.21 -10.25 -14.87
N ALA A 293 1.10 -10.41 -15.84
CA ALA A 293 1.05 -11.50 -16.83
C ALA A 293 1.07 -12.90 -16.22
N ILE A 294 1.93 -13.13 -15.22
CA ILE A 294 2.02 -14.42 -14.54
C ILE A 294 0.70 -14.78 -13.83
N TRP A 295 0.03 -13.78 -13.24
CA TRP A 295 -1.23 -13.98 -12.52
C TRP A 295 -2.39 -14.30 -13.44
N VAL A 296 -2.44 -13.75 -14.65
CA VAL A 296 -3.41 -14.14 -15.69
C VAL A 296 -3.24 -15.62 -16.01
N THR A 297 -2.00 -16.08 -16.17
CA THR A 297 -1.66 -17.49 -16.43
C THR A 297 -2.08 -18.39 -15.28
N ILE A 298 -1.70 -18.03 -14.03
CA ILE A 298 -2.01 -18.80 -12.82
C ILE A 298 -3.53 -18.92 -12.62
N LEU A 299 -4.27 -17.82 -12.77
CA LEU A 299 -5.73 -17.82 -12.60
C LEU A 299 -6.44 -18.71 -13.63
N LYS A 300 -5.97 -18.71 -14.88
CA LYS A 300 -6.47 -19.65 -15.91
C LYS A 300 -6.16 -21.08 -15.55
N ASP A 301 -4.93 -21.37 -15.14
CA ASP A 301 -4.48 -22.70 -14.78
C ASP A 301 -5.25 -23.27 -13.57
N LEU A 302 -5.64 -22.40 -12.63
CA LEU A 302 -6.49 -22.74 -11.49
C LEU A 302 -7.99 -22.75 -11.83
N GLY A 303 -8.40 -22.43 -13.07
CA GLY A 303 -9.79 -22.35 -13.48
C GLY A 303 -10.58 -21.21 -12.85
N GLN A 304 -9.91 -20.19 -12.31
CA GLN A 304 -10.54 -19.04 -11.65
C GLN A 304 -10.99 -17.95 -12.62
N ILE A 305 -10.48 -17.94 -13.85
CA ILE A 305 -10.96 -17.14 -14.97
C ILE A 305 -11.06 -18.00 -16.23
N ALA A 306 -12.07 -17.77 -17.05
CA ALA A 306 -12.28 -18.51 -18.30
C ALA A 306 -11.51 -17.88 -19.48
N THR A 307 -11.39 -16.56 -19.52
CA THR A 307 -10.75 -15.78 -20.60
C THR A 307 -9.51 -15.07 -20.12
N SER A 308 -8.54 -14.88 -21.01
CA SER A 308 -7.40 -13.98 -20.74
C SER A 308 -7.88 -12.53 -20.80
N VAL A 309 -7.22 -11.69 -20.06
CA VAL A 309 -7.31 -10.22 -20.14
C VAL A 309 -6.03 -9.68 -20.78
N ASP A 310 -6.15 -8.65 -21.58
CA ASP A 310 -5.00 -7.88 -22.04
C ASP A 310 -4.43 -7.09 -20.84
N GLU A 311 -3.20 -7.38 -20.46
CA GLU A 311 -2.54 -6.81 -19.29
C GLU A 311 -2.38 -5.29 -19.39
N SER A 312 -2.35 -4.74 -20.63
CA SER A 312 -2.31 -3.28 -20.86
C SER A 312 -3.56 -2.57 -20.31
N ARG A 313 -4.67 -3.28 -20.19
CA ARG A 313 -5.92 -2.77 -19.60
C ARG A 313 -5.92 -2.77 -18.06
N LEU A 314 -4.96 -3.42 -17.44
CA LEU A 314 -4.87 -3.53 -15.99
C LEU A 314 -4.11 -2.37 -15.36
N VAL A 315 -3.34 -1.62 -16.14
CA VAL A 315 -2.47 -0.52 -15.68
C VAL A 315 -2.93 0.77 -16.32
N VAL A 316 -3.03 1.83 -15.51
CA VAL A 316 -3.31 3.17 -16.03
C VAL A 316 -2.23 3.58 -17.03
N ASN A 317 -2.67 4.03 -18.20
CA ASN A 317 -1.78 4.50 -19.26
C ASN A 317 -2.11 5.98 -19.54
N PHE A 318 -1.25 6.86 -19.09
CA PHE A 318 -1.33 8.28 -19.41
C PHE A 318 -0.58 8.53 -20.73
N LYS A 319 -1.29 8.35 -21.85
CA LYS A 319 -0.80 8.73 -23.18
C LYS A 319 -0.66 10.25 -23.32
#